data_c84cccf721a9ef023d9465eefd1d15f2
#
_entry.id   c84cccf721a9ef023d9465eefd1d15f2
#
_cell.length_a   1.000
_cell.length_b   1.000
_cell.length_c   1.000
_cell.angle_alpha   90.00
_cell.angle_beta   90.00
_cell.angle_gamma   90.00
#
_symmetry.space_group_name_H-M   'P 1'
#
loop_
_entity.id
_entity.type
_entity.pdbx_description
1 polymer ?
#
loop_
_entity_poly.entity_id
_entity_poly.type
_entity_poly.pdbx_seq_one_letter_code
_entity_poly.pdbx_strand_id
1 'polypeptide(L)'
;MKTVEVDAAVRYNIVIDKGILPKSGDMIKEVTSAERVAVITDDTVDKLYSDVVMKSLSDAGFETFKFVFPHGEKSKNISTFSSILEFLAESGLTRTDALVALGGGVVGDVAGFAAASYLRGIDFIQ
;
A
#
# COMPACT_ATOMS: atom_id res chain seq x y z
N MET A 1 -20.34 5.16 -7.80
CA MET A 1 -18.91 4.79 -7.96
C MET A 1 -18.41 5.33 -9.28
N LYS A 2 -17.26 5.95 -9.26
CA LYS A 2 -16.61 6.44 -10.48
C LYS A 2 -15.30 5.68 -10.70
N THR A 3 -15.10 5.20 -11.92
CA THR A 3 -13.85 4.54 -12.31
C THR A 3 -13.20 5.35 -13.43
N VAL A 4 -11.92 5.67 -13.25
CA VAL A 4 -11.11 6.35 -14.27
C VAL A 4 -10.04 5.38 -14.72
N GLU A 5 -10.07 5.03 -16.01
CA GLU A 5 -9.01 4.20 -16.61
C GLU A 5 -7.80 5.05 -16.95
N VAL A 6 -6.62 4.62 -16.53
CA VAL A 6 -5.35 5.26 -16.88
C VAL A 6 -4.63 4.38 -17.90
N ASP A 7 -4.43 4.94 -19.08
CA ASP A 7 -3.73 4.28 -20.19
C ASP A 7 -2.25 4.71 -20.18
N ALA A 8 -1.44 3.95 -19.47
CA ALA A 8 -0.01 4.16 -19.35
C ALA A 8 0.73 2.89 -19.85
N ALA A 9 2.00 2.73 -19.50
CA ALA A 9 2.77 1.52 -19.85
C ALA A 9 2.07 0.26 -19.32
N VAL A 10 1.46 0.36 -18.13
CA VAL A 10 0.53 -0.62 -17.58
C VAL A 10 -0.81 0.10 -17.37
N ARG A 11 -1.89 -0.47 -17.87
CA ARG A 11 -3.22 0.09 -17.65
C ARG A 11 -3.69 -0.21 -16.23
N TYR A 12 -4.30 0.77 -15.58
CA TYR A 12 -4.90 0.60 -14.28
C TYR A 12 -6.11 1.51 -14.12
N ASN A 13 -6.92 1.22 -13.12
CA ASN A 13 -8.12 1.99 -12.80
C ASN A 13 -7.94 2.79 -11.52
N ILE A 14 -8.48 3.98 -11.49
CA ILE A 14 -8.71 4.77 -10.29
C ILE A 14 -10.18 4.67 -9.96
N VAL A 15 -10.50 4.13 -8.81
CA VAL A 15 -11.87 3.97 -8.33
C VAL A 15 -12.16 5.00 -7.25
N ILE A 16 -13.21 5.79 -7.46
CA ILE A 16 -13.61 6.85 -6.54
C ILE A 16 -15.03 6.57 -6.05
N ASP A 17 -15.17 6.34 -4.76
CA ASP A 17 -16.47 6.09 -4.15
C ASP A 17 -16.41 6.39 -2.65
N LYS A 18 -17.58 6.61 -2.05
CA LYS A 18 -17.72 6.68 -0.61
C LYS A 18 -17.82 5.28 -0.03
N GLY A 19 -17.21 5.09 1.16
CA GLY A 19 -17.31 3.83 1.88
C GLY A 19 -16.63 2.64 1.23
N ILE A 20 -15.59 2.87 0.41
CA ILE A 20 -14.90 1.76 -0.27
C ILE A 20 -13.82 1.10 0.60
N LEU A 21 -13.32 1.74 1.65
CA LEU A 21 -12.26 1.18 2.47
C LEU A 21 -12.60 -0.21 3.05
N PRO A 22 -13.81 -0.47 3.54
CA PRO A 22 -14.17 -1.82 3.99
C PRO A 22 -14.18 -2.86 2.88
N LYS A 23 -14.19 -2.44 1.62
CA LYS A 23 -14.17 -3.31 0.43
C LYS A 23 -12.77 -3.41 -0.18
N SER A 24 -11.79 -2.71 0.38
CA SER A 24 -10.45 -2.59 -0.21
C SER A 24 -9.76 -3.95 -0.39
N GLY A 25 -9.92 -4.86 0.55
CA GLY A 25 -9.33 -6.19 0.45
C GLY A 25 -9.79 -6.97 -0.78
N ASP A 26 -11.10 -7.01 -1.02
CA ASP A 26 -11.66 -7.69 -2.19
C ASP A 26 -11.25 -6.99 -3.49
N MET A 27 -11.25 -5.67 -3.51
CA MET A 27 -10.84 -4.89 -4.68
C MET A 27 -9.36 -5.11 -5.02
N ILE A 28 -8.50 -5.15 -4.01
CA ILE A 28 -7.07 -5.40 -4.18
C ILE A 28 -6.83 -6.82 -4.68
N LYS A 29 -7.58 -7.78 -4.17
CA LYS A 29 -7.46 -9.17 -4.59
C LYS A 29 -7.74 -9.38 -6.08
N GLU A 30 -8.56 -8.53 -6.67
CA GLU A 30 -8.87 -8.59 -8.11
C GLU A 30 -7.69 -8.15 -8.99
N VAL A 31 -6.75 -7.37 -8.46
CA VAL A 31 -5.68 -6.73 -9.26
C VAL A 31 -4.28 -7.25 -8.95
N THR A 32 -4.13 -8.12 -7.96
CA THR A 32 -2.83 -8.70 -7.62
C THR A 32 -2.97 -10.17 -7.26
N SER A 33 -1.94 -10.94 -7.54
CA SER A 33 -1.80 -12.33 -7.11
C SER A 33 -1.00 -12.48 -5.82
N ALA A 34 -0.76 -11.38 -5.11
CA ALA A 34 0.01 -11.37 -3.88
C ALA A 34 -0.62 -12.27 -2.81
N GLU A 35 0.22 -12.88 -1.99
CA GLU A 35 -0.20 -13.58 -0.78
C GLU A 35 0.02 -12.70 0.45
N ARG A 36 1.12 -11.95 0.48
CA ARG A 36 1.45 -10.99 1.53
C ARG A 36 1.28 -9.57 1.03
N VAL A 37 0.70 -8.74 1.89
CA VAL A 37 0.48 -7.32 1.61
C VAL A 37 1.02 -6.50 2.77
N ALA A 38 1.91 -5.57 2.47
CA ALA A 38 2.42 -4.61 3.44
C ALA A 38 1.70 -3.28 3.25
N VAL A 39 1.05 -2.80 4.30
CA VAL A 39 0.39 -1.49 4.33
C VAL A 39 1.37 -0.47 4.90
N ILE A 40 1.63 0.58 4.15
CA ILE A 40 2.47 1.69 4.55
C ILE A 40 1.57 2.90 4.78
N THR A 41 1.67 3.51 5.94
CA THR A 41 0.83 4.65 6.32
C THR A 41 1.57 5.60 7.26
N ASP A 42 1.00 6.77 7.51
CA ASP A 42 1.51 7.67 8.54
C ASP A 42 0.71 7.54 9.84
N ASP A 43 1.21 8.16 10.91
CA ASP A 43 0.62 8.07 12.25
C ASP A 43 -0.78 8.68 12.34
N THR A 44 -1.08 9.70 11.55
CA THR A 44 -2.41 10.34 11.54
C THR A 44 -3.44 9.44 10.85
N VAL A 45 -3.12 8.94 9.67
CA VAL A 45 -4.01 8.08 8.89
C VAL A 45 -4.18 6.71 9.56
N ASP A 46 -3.12 6.19 10.17
CA ASP A 46 -3.15 4.94 10.92
C ASP A 46 -4.27 4.93 11.95
N LYS A 47 -4.37 5.96 12.76
CA LYS A 47 -5.39 6.09 13.82
C LYS A 47 -6.81 6.12 13.27
N LEU A 48 -7.00 6.65 12.07
CA LEU A 48 -8.31 6.87 11.49
C LEU A 48 -8.81 5.70 10.65
N TYR A 49 -7.91 5.03 9.90
CA TYR A 49 -8.35 4.16 8.82
C TYR A 49 -7.66 2.79 8.77
N SER A 50 -6.53 2.58 9.43
CA SER A 50 -5.78 1.35 9.22
C SER A 50 -6.50 0.10 9.69
N ASP A 51 -7.26 0.16 10.79
CA ASP A 51 -7.99 -1.00 11.29
C ASP A 51 -8.99 -1.53 10.27
N VAL A 52 -9.71 -0.62 9.61
CA VAL A 52 -10.69 -0.97 8.57
C VAL A 52 -10.01 -1.65 7.39
N VAL A 53 -8.90 -1.08 6.93
CA VAL A 53 -8.16 -1.60 5.77
C VAL A 53 -7.50 -2.94 6.12
N MET A 54 -6.84 -3.04 7.27
CA MET A 54 -6.18 -4.28 7.70
C MET A 54 -7.19 -5.41 7.85
N LYS A 55 -8.36 -5.13 8.44
CA LYS A 55 -9.43 -6.12 8.56
C LYS A 55 -9.92 -6.56 7.18
N SER A 56 -10.15 -5.63 6.28
CA SER A 56 -10.61 -5.94 4.92
C SER A 56 -9.61 -6.83 4.16
N LEU A 57 -8.32 -6.51 4.27
CA LEU A 57 -7.27 -7.30 3.65
C LEU A 57 -7.18 -8.71 4.25
N SER A 58 -7.24 -8.81 5.57
CA SER A 58 -7.20 -10.11 6.26
C SER A 58 -8.41 -10.96 5.90
N ASP A 59 -9.61 -10.37 5.88
CA ASP A 59 -10.84 -11.08 5.49
C ASP A 59 -10.80 -11.55 4.04
N ALA A 60 -10.08 -10.86 3.17
CA ALA A 60 -9.87 -11.27 1.79
C ALA A 60 -8.82 -12.38 1.62
N GLY A 61 -8.16 -12.78 2.70
CA GLY A 61 -7.21 -13.90 2.71
C GLY A 61 -5.74 -13.52 2.62
N PHE A 62 -5.41 -12.23 2.64
CA PHE A 62 -4.00 -11.80 2.64
C PHE A 62 -3.36 -11.98 4.02
N GLU A 63 -2.09 -12.34 4.03
CA GLU A 63 -1.23 -12.18 5.19
C GLU A 63 -0.75 -10.71 5.19
N THR A 64 -1.04 -9.97 6.27
CA THR A 64 -0.90 -8.52 6.29
C THR A 64 0.14 -8.04 7.29
N PHE A 65 0.83 -6.97 6.90
CA PHE A 65 1.85 -6.29 7.71
C PHE A 65 1.62 -4.80 7.61
N LYS A 66 1.98 -4.06 8.64
CA LYS A 66 1.78 -2.60 8.67
C LYS A 66 3.05 -1.90 9.14
N PHE A 67 3.42 -0.84 8.41
CA PHE A 67 4.49 0.08 8.78
C PHE A 67 3.92 1.49 8.90
N VAL A 68 4.21 2.16 10.00
CA VAL A 68 3.73 3.52 10.29
C VAL A 68 4.94 4.43 10.48
N PHE A 69 4.93 5.58 9.80
CA PHE A 69 5.95 6.61 9.99
C PHE A 69 5.30 7.93 10.41
N PRO A 70 6.08 8.87 11.00
CA PRO A 70 5.54 10.18 11.38
C PRO A 70 5.04 10.96 10.14
N HIS A 71 3.86 11.55 10.24
CA HIS A 71 3.28 12.33 9.15
C HIS A 71 4.13 13.54 8.75
N GLY A 72 3.93 14.02 7.54
CA GLY A 72 4.53 15.25 7.02
C GLY A 72 5.76 15.05 6.14
N GLU A 73 6.13 16.09 5.40
CA GLU A 73 7.22 16.08 4.43
C GLU A 73 8.59 15.70 5.03
N LYS A 74 8.79 15.92 6.32
CA LYS A 74 10.03 15.55 7.00
C LYS A 74 10.33 14.06 6.97
N SER A 75 9.31 13.22 6.82
CA SER A 75 9.49 11.77 6.69
C SER A 75 9.84 11.32 5.27
N LYS A 76 9.77 12.22 4.30
CA LYS A 76 10.14 11.96 2.91
C LYS A 76 11.66 12.06 2.77
N ASN A 77 12.35 11.03 3.23
CA ASN A 77 13.82 10.97 3.28
C ASN A 77 14.33 9.54 3.13
N ILE A 78 15.65 9.42 2.94
CA ILE A 78 16.31 8.12 2.73
C ILE A 78 16.20 7.21 3.97
N SER A 79 16.21 7.78 5.17
CA SER A 79 16.10 6.98 6.40
C SER A 79 14.77 6.26 6.49
N THR A 80 13.67 6.96 6.23
CA THR A 80 12.33 6.36 6.19
C THR A 80 12.24 5.30 5.08
N PHE A 81 12.74 5.62 3.90
CA PHE A 81 12.77 4.69 2.78
C PHE A 81 13.55 3.41 3.11
N SER A 82 14.74 3.53 3.69
CA SER A 82 15.54 2.38 4.10
C SER A 82 14.82 1.52 5.15
N SER A 83 14.17 2.16 6.12
CA SER A 83 13.40 1.45 7.15
C SER A 83 12.25 0.66 6.55
N ILE A 84 11.58 1.20 5.54
CA ILE A 84 10.51 0.47 4.83
C ILE A 84 11.08 -0.74 4.10
N LEU A 85 12.20 -0.60 3.39
CA LEU A 85 12.82 -1.74 2.70
C LEU A 85 13.22 -2.85 3.68
N GLU A 86 13.79 -2.50 4.82
CA GLU A 86 14.11 -3.48 5.87
C GLU A 86 12.85 -4.17 6.39
N PHE A 87 11.80 -3.41 6.63
CA PHE A 87 10.51 -3.94 7.07
C PHE A 87 9.93 -4.94 6.06
N LEU A 88 9.97 -4.62 4.77
CA LEU A 88 9.48 -5.52 3.72
C LEU A 88 10.27 -6.83 3.70
N ALA A 89 11.59 -6.75 3.84
CA ALA A 89 12.45 -7.91 3.87
C ALA A 89 12.21 -8.78 5.12
N GLU A 90 12.10 -8.16 6.29
CA GLU A 90 11.81 -8.86 7.56
C GLU A 90 10.43 -9.50 7.56
N SER A 91 9.48 -8.88 6.88
CA SER A 91 8.12 -9.43 6.72
C SER A 91 8.04 -10.56 5.69
N GLY A 92 9.13 -10.83 4.99
CA GLY A 92 9.22 -11.93 4.03
C GLY A 92 8.52 -11.68 2.71
N LEU A 93 8.31 -10.42 2.31
CA LEU A 93 7.70 -10.12 1.02
C LEU A 93 8.61 -10.60 -0.13
N THR A 94 7.97 -11.19 -1.13
CA THR A 94 8.61 -11.65 -2.36
C THR A 94 8.21 -10.77 -3.54
N ARG A 95 8.77 -11.01 -4.72
CA ARG A 95 8.46 -10.25 -5.94
C ARG A 95 7.00 -10.34 -6.37
N THR A 96 6.28 -11.34 -5.93
CA THR A 96 4.86 -11.52 -6.25
C THR A 96 3.92 -10.92 -5.20
N ASP A 97 4.46 -10.38 -4.13
CA ASP A 97 3.68 -9.72 -3.10
C ASP A 97 3.42 -8.25 -3.43
N ALA A 98 2.67 -7.56 -2.59
CA ALA A 98 2.22 -6.21 -2.89
C ALA A 98 2.44 -5.25 -1.72
N LEU A 99 2.62 -3.97 -2.06
CA LEU A 99 2.66 -2.88 -1.11
C LEU A 99 1.44 -1.99 -1.32
N VAL A 100 0.74 -1.67 -0.25
CA VAL A 100 -0.43 -0.78 -0.25
C VAL A 100 -0.07 0.51 0.47
N ALA A 101 -0.19 1.64 -0.22
CA ALA A 101 -0.04 2.96 0.38
C ALA A 101 -1.41 3.45 0.85
N LEU A 102 -1.55 3.66 2.15
CA LEU A 102 -2.76 4.18 2.77
C LEU A 102 -2.47 5.59 3.31
N GLY A 103 -2.86 6.62 2.57
CA GLY A 103 -2.62 8.00 2.99
C GLY A 103 -2.60 8.98 1.84
N GLY A 104 -2.06 10.14 2.12
CA GLY A 104 -1.92 11.24 1.16
C GLY A 104 -0.65 11.17 0.32
N GLY A 105 -0.23 12.32 -0.21
CA GLY A 105 0.88 12.42 -1.16
C GLY A 105 2.23 11.95 -0.63
N VAL A 106 2.56 12.29 0.61
CA VAL A 106 3.85 11.86 1.20
C VAL A 106 3.90 10.34 1.34
N VAL A 107 2.82 9.72 1.84
CA VAL A 107 2.74 8.27 1.96
C VAL A 107 2.86 7.61 0.60
N GLY A 108 2.10 8.09 -0.39
CA GLY A 108 2.14 7.57 -1.75
C GLY A 108 3.53 7.67 -2.39
N ASP A 109 4.21 8.80 -2.21
CA ASP A 109 5.55 9.01 -2.77
C ASP A 109 6.60 8.10 -2.14
N VAL A 110 6.63 8.02 -0.82
CA VAL A 110 7.60 7.18 -0.10
C VAL A 110 7.34 5.70 -0.35
N ALA A 111 6.09 5.28 -0.24
CA ALA A 111 5.70 3.89 -0.46
C ALA A 111 5.90 3.47 -1.93
N GLY A 112 5.56 4.35 -2.87
CA GLY A 112 5.75 4.07 -4.30
C GLY A 112 7.22 3.89 -4.67
N PHE A 113 8.10 4.72 -4.12
CA PHE A 113 9.54 4.57 -4.32
C PHE A 113 10.06 3.25 -3.71
N ALA A 114 9.57 2.88 -2.53
CA ALA A 114 9.91 1.61 -1.90
C ALA A 114 9.44 0.42 -2.76
N ALA A 115 8.22 0.45 -3.25
CA ALA A 115 7.67 -0.61 -4.11
C ALA A 115 8.46 -0.75 -5.41
N ALA A 116 8.86 0.36 -6.02
CA ALA A 116 9.65 0.36 -7.26
C ALA A 116 11.07 -0.19 -7.05
N SER A 117 11.61 -0.04 -5.84
CA SER A 117 13.00 -0.38 -5.51
C SER A 117 13.15 -1.77 -4.92
N TYR A 118 12.16 -2.24 -4.17
CA TYR A 118 12.23 -3.52 -3.48
C TYR A 118 12.22 -4.66 -4.49
N LEU A 119 13.27 -5.50 -4.46
CA LEU A 119 13.44 -6.64 -5.37
C LEU A 119 13.21 -6.28 -6.85
N ARG A 120 13.60 -5.08 -7.26
CA ARG A 120 13.43 -4.51 -8.61
C ARG A 120 11.97 -4.21 -8.96
N GLY A 121 11.12 -4.10 -8.00
CA GLY A 121 9.73 -3.73 -8.15
C GLY A 121 8.76 -4.82 -7.72
N ILE A 122 7.79 -4.42 -6.91
CA ILE A 122 6.65 -5.24 -6.52
C ILE A 122 5.36 -4.48 -6.84
N ASP A 123 4.23 -5.16 -6.83
CA ASP A 123 2.94 -4.53 -7.06
C ASP A 123 2.69 -3.41 -6.05
N PHE A 124 2.16 -2.29 -6.55
CA PHE A 124 1.92 -1.09 -5.77
C PHE A 124 0.47 -0.63 -5.95
N ILE A 125 -0.25 -0.50 -4.83
CA ILE A 125 -1.64 -0.06 -4.80
C ILE A 125 -1.75 1.16 -3.88
N GLN A 126 -2.43 2.19 -4.33
CA GLN A 126 -2.72 3.37 -3.53
C GLN A 126 -4.21 3.42 -3.16
#